data_508d43d0197f286b86bc820524d04c78
#
_entry.id   508d43d0197f286b86bc820524d04c78
#
_cell.length_a   1.000
_cell.length_b   1.000
_cell.length_c   1.000
_cell.angle_alpha   90.00
_cell.angle_beta   90.00
_cell.angle_gamma   90.00
#
_symmetry.space_group_name_H-M   'P 1'
#
loop_
_entity.id
_entity.type
_entity.pdbx_description
1 polymer ?
#
loop_
_entity_poly.entity_id
_entity_poly.type
_entity_poly.pdbx_seq_one_letter_code
_entity_poly.pdbx_strand_id
1 'polypeptide(L)'
;MKINVTMFFLSELRRKNSKTAKRVLRWFQRNRWSVIIMQAGIFWFDPIPTMTWIPEYVKQTVRRFMLKHYHAEFVEYLPLPAA
;
A
#
# COMPACT_ATOMS: atom_id res chain seq x y z
N MET A 1 -4.16 16.41 -3.08
CA MET A 1 -3.59 15.76 -4.27
C MET A 1 -3.35 14.29 -3.99
N LYS A 2 -3.80 13.42 -4.87
CA LYS A 2 -3.55 11.98 -4.75
C LYS A 2 -2.19 11.62 -5.33
N ILE A 3 -1.44 10.80 -4.61
CA ILE A 3 -0.12 10.38 -5.03
C ILE A 3 -0.07 8.86 -5.04
N ASN A 4 0.37 8.29 -6.15
CA ASN A 4 0.63 6.86 -6.24
C ASN A 4 2.04 6.60 -5.71
N VAL A 5 2.14 5.94 -4.57
CA VAL A 5 3.43 5.68 -3.92
C VAL A 5 3.92 4.24 -4.12
N THR A 6 3.27 3.49 -4.98
CA THR A 6 3.60 2.08 -5.18
C THR A 6 5.06 1.86 -5.56
N MET A 7 5.58 2.65 -6.49
CA MET A 7 6.95 2.48 -6.95
C MET A 7 7.97 2.78 -5.86
N PHE A 8 7.70 3.76 -5.01
CA PHE A 8 8.57 4.07 -3.89
C PHE A 8 8.59 2.91 -2.89
N PHE A 9 7.41 2.34 -2.62
CA PHE A 9 7.29 1.19 -1.75
C PHE A 9 8.05 -0.02 -2.32
N LEU A 10 7.85 -0.33 -3.59
CA LEU A 10 8.53 -1.48 -4.21
C LEU A 10 10.05 -1.30 -4.25
N SER A 11 10.53 -0.07 -4.47
CA SER A 11 11.95 0.23 -4.41
C SER A 11 12.52 -0.07 -3.03
N GLU A 12 11.79 0.29 -1.98
CA GLU A 12 12.20 0.02 -0.62
C GLU A 12 12.27 -1.48 -0.34
N LEU A 13 11.32 -2.24 -0.85
CA LEU A 13 11.33 -3.69 -0.71
C LEU A 13 12.57 -4.32 -1.37
N ARG A 14 12.92 -3.83 -2.56
CA ARG A 14 14.11 -4.32 -3.26
C ARG A 14 15.38 -3.98 -2.50
N ARG A 15 15.43 -2.79 -1.93
CA ARG A 15 16.59 -2.36 -1.15
C ARG A 15 16.77 -3.20 0.10
N LYS A 16 15.68 -3.49 0.82
CA LYS A 16 15.72 -4.30 2.04
C LYS A 16 16.11 -5.74 1.78
N ASN A 17 15.60 -6.30 0.70
CA ASN A 17 15.92 -7.66 0.27
C ASN A 17 15.73 -8.72 1.36
N SER A 18 14.82 -8.50 2.29
CA SER A 18 14.48 -9.46 3.34
C SER A 18 13.52 -10.51 2.82
N LYS A 19 13.32 -11.58 3.60
CA LYS A 19 12.36 -12.64 3.27
C LYS A 19 10.95 -12.08 3.10
N THR A 20 10.52 -11.26 4.05
CA THR A 20 9.20 -10.64 4.01
C THR A 20 9.09 -9.69 2.82
N ALA A 21 10.13 -8.87 2.59
CA ALA A 21 10.14 -7.95 1.46
C ALA A 21 10.00 -8.69 0.13
N LYS A 22 10.70 -9.81 -0.03
CA LYS A 22 10.60 -10.61 -1.24
C LYS A 22 9.20 -11.21 -1.44
N ARG A 23 8.56 -11.64 -0.35
CA ARG A 23 7.19 -12.18 -0.42
C ARG A 23 6.21 -11.09 -0.86
N VAL A 24 6.31 -9.91 -0.27
CA VAL A 24 5.43 -8.79 -0.61
C VAL A 24 5.67 -8.34 -2.04
N LEU A 25 6.94 -8.25 -2.44
CA LEU A 25 7.28 -7.88 -3.82
C LEU A 25 6.65 -8.85 -4.82
N ARG A 26 6.72 -10.15 -4.55
CA ARG A 26 6.09 -11.15 -5.40
C ARG A 26 4.58 -10.97 -5.48
N TRP A 27 3.96 -10.63 -4.38
CA TRP A 27 2.52 -10.38 -4.36
C TRP A 27 2.15 -9.23 -5.31
N PHE A 28 2.88 -8.13 -5.25
CA PHE A 28 2.63 -6.99 -6.14
C PHE A 28 2.93 -7.32 -7.60
N GLN A 29 3.92 -8.17 -7.87
CA GLN A 29 4.22 -8.61 -9.22
C GLN A 29 3.09 -9.44 -9.82
N ARG A 30 2.39 -10.22 -9.00
CA ARG A 30 1.23 -11.01 -9.43
C ARG A 30 -0.04 -10.16 -9.53
N ASN A 31 -0.08 -9.07 -8.80
CA ASN A 31 -1.27 -8.22 -8.69
C ASN A 31 -0.93 -6.79 -9.13
N ARG A 32 -0.46 -6.65 -10.35
CA ARG A 32 0.03 -5.37 -10.87
C ARG A 32 -1.03 -4.29 -10.94
N TRP A 33 -2.30 -4.68 -10.95
CA TRP A 33 -3.42 -3.76 -10.97
C TRP A 33 -3.66 -3.12 -9.60
N SER A 34 -3.05 -3.65 -8.56
CA SER A 34 -3.19 -3.11 -7.21
C SER A 34 -2.11 -2.05 -6.98
N VAL A 35 -2.53 -0.86 -6.56
CA VAL A 35 -1.62 0.25 -6.28
C VAL A 35 -1.92 0.86 -4.92
N ILE A 36 -0.94 1.59 -4.40
CA ILE A 36 -1.05 2.28 -3.12
C ILE A 36 -1.20 3.77 -3.38
N ILE A 37 -2.30 4.33 -2.95
CA ILE A 37 -2.60 5.75 -3.15
C ILE A 37 -2.60 6.46 -1.79
N MET A 38 -2.01 7.64 -1.76
CA MET A 38 -1.94 8.46 -0.55
C MET A 38 -2.52 9.83 -0.82
N GLN A 39 -3.23 10.38 0.18
CA GLN A 39 -3.75 11.74 0.12
C GLN A 39 -4.00 12.23 1.54
N ALA A 40 -3.47 13.41 1.85
CA ALA A 40 -3.78 14.11 3.10
C ALA A 40 -3.62 13.25 4.36
N GLY A 41 -2.50 12.54 4.48
CA GLY A 41 -2.19 11.77 5.70
C GLY A 41 -2.88 10.43 5.80
N ILE A 42 -3.60 10.00 4.77
CA ILE A 42 -4.20 8.66 4.71
C ILE A 42 -3.74 7.94 3.45
N PHE A 43 -3.81 6.63 3.47
CA PHE A 43 -3.55 5.84 2.26
C PHE A 43 -4.52 4.67 2.16
N TRP A 44 -4.67 4.20 0.94
CA TRP A 44 -5.54 3.05 0.64
C TRP A 44 -5.00 2.29 -0.55
N PHE A 45 -5.51 1.07 -0.74
CA PHE A 45 -5.19 0.29 -1.93
C PHE A 45 -6.26 0.56 -2.99
N ASP A 46 -5.84 0.70 -4.22
CA ASP A 46 -6.74 0.97 -5.33
C ASP A 46 -6.64 -0.18 -6.36
N PRO A 47 -7.72 -0.73 -6.85
CA PRO A 47 -9.12 -0.39 -6.55
C PRO A 47 -9.56 -0.86 -5.16
N ILE A 48 -10.38 -0.06 -4.50
CA ILE A 48 -10.84 -0.32 -3.14
C ILE A 48 -11.50 -1.69 -2.94
N PRO A 49 -12.35 -2.17 -3.85
CA PRO A 49 -12.99 -3.48 -3.68
C PRO A 49 -12.01 -4.64 -3.50
N THR A 50 -10.73 -4.45 -3.85
CA THR A 50 -9.74 -5.51 -3.72
C THR A 50 -9.05 -5.54 -2.37
N MET A 51 -9.33 -4.58 -1.52
CA MET A 51 -8.67 -4.51 -0.20
C MET A 51 -8.91 -5.75 0.64
N THR A 52 -10.10 -6.34 0.55
CA THR A 52 -10.44 -7.54 1.31
C THR A 52 -9.65 -8.76 0.87
N TRP A 53 -9.05 -8.69 -0.31
CA TRP A 53 -8.26 -9.79 -0.88
C TRP A 53 -6.78 -9.68 -0.56
N ILE A 54 -6.37 -8.55 -0.03
CA ILE A 54 -4.96 -8.31 0.23
C ILE A 54 -4.55 -9.04 1.49
N PRO A 55 -3.55 -9.94 1.41
CA PRO A 55 -3.12 -10.68 2.58
C PRO A 55 -2.63 -9.77 3.70
N GLU A 56 -2.80 -10.22 4.92
CA GLU A 56 -2.42 -9.43 6.08
C GLU A 56 -0.93 -9.08 6.07
N TYR A 57 -0.07 -10.00 5.63
CA TYR A 57 1.36 -9.71 5.60
C TYR A 57 1.71 -8.57 4.63
N VAL A 58 0.94 -8.43 3.54
CA VAL A 58 1.11 -7.31 2.60
C VAL A 58 0.64 -6.01 3.26
N LYS A 59 -0.56 -6.01 3.85
CA LYS A 59 -1.10 -4.84 4.53
C LYS A 59 -0.17 -4.35 5.61
N GLN A 60 0.34 -5.25 6.45
CA GLN A 60 1.25 -4.90 7.53
C GLN A 60 2.52 -4.23 7.03
N THR A 61 3.11 -4.79 5.99
CA THR A 61 4.34 -4.26 5.41
C THR A 61 4.12 -2.87 4.83
N VAL A 62 3.02 -2.67 4.11
CA VAL A 62 2.66 -1.37 3.54
C VAL A 62 2.37 -0.36 4.65
N ARG A 63 1.63 -0.77 5.69
CA ARG A 63 1.31 0.14 6.81
C ARG A 63 2.58 0.65 7.49
N ARG A 64 3.55 -0.23 7.73
CA ARG A 64 4.82 0.17 8.35
C ARG A 64 5.57 1.16 7.49
N PHE A 65 5.63 0.90 6.20
CA PHE A 65 6.28 1.79 5.25
C PHE A 65 5.61 3.16 5.23
N MET A 66 4.29 3.19 5.13
CA MET A 66 3.53 4.43 5.04
C MET A 66 3.62 5.25 6.33
N LEU A 67 3.59 4.56 7.46
CA LEU A 67 3.74 5.25 8.75
C LEU A 67 5.15 5.85 8.88
N LYS A 68 6.17 5.07 8.52
CA LYS A 68 7.56 5.49 8.66
C LYS A 68 7.92 6.67 7.75
N HIS A 69 7.50 6.61 6.49
CA HIS A 69 7.95 7.57 5.48
C HIS A 69 7.00 8.74 5.27
N TYR A 70 5.73 8.56 5.56
CA TYR A 70 4.72 9.57 5.23
C TYR A 70 3.80 9.91 6.40
N HIS A 71 3.92 9.24 7.54
CA HIS A 71 3.01 9.39 8.67
C HIS A 71 1.55 9.21 8.24
N ALA A 72 1.32 8.35 7.24
CA ALA A 72 -0.01 8.14 6.68
C ALA A 72 -0.67 6.92 7.33
N GLU A 73 -1.96 7.05 7.62
CA GLU A 73 -2.75 5.99 8.22
C GLU A 73 -3.55 5.23 7.18
N PHE A 74 -3.67 3.93 7.38
CA PHE A 74 -4.43 3.08 6.48
C PHE A 74 -5.93 3.26 6.67
N VAL A 75 -6.65 3.37 5.56
CA VAL A 75 -8.11 3.36 5.56
C VAL A 75 -8.59 2.25 4.63
N GLU A 76 -9.50 1.41 5.13
CA GLU A 76 -10.06 0.34 4.32
C GLU A 76 -11.10 0.84 3.33
N TYR A 77 -11.80 1.89 3.72
CA TYR A 77 -12.84 2.48 2.89
C TYR A 77 -12.59 3.97 2.79
N LEU A 78 -12.61 4.49 1.57
CA LEU A 78 -12.58 5.93 1.43
C LEU A 78 -13.83 6.50 2.06
N PRO A 79 -13.71 7.55 2.88
CA PRO A 79 -14.90 8.25 3.35
C PRO A 79 -15.68 8.70 2.13
N LEU A 80 -16.93 8.32 2.04
CA LEU A 80 -17.76 8.80 0.97
C LEU A 80 -17.83 10.32 1.09
N PRO A 81 -17.57 11.05 -0.01
CA PRO A 81 -17.75 12.48 0.07
C PRO A 81 -19.19 12.77 0.48
N ALA A 82 -19.34 13.68 1.42
CA ALA A 82 -20.65 14.16 1.78
C ALA A 82 -21.31 14.62 0.49
N ALA A 83 -22.41 14.00 0.19
CA ALA A 83 -23.11 14.25 -1.06
C ALA A 83 -23.46 15.74 -1.18
#